data_e8aa5fa23e4b1d6c1ac31c80df1357d1
#
_entry.id   e8aa5fa23e4b1d6c1ac31c80df1357d1
#
_cell.length_a   1.000
_cell.length_b   1.000
_cell.length_c   1.000
_cell.angle_alpha   90.00
_cell.angle_beta   90.00
_cell.angle_gamma   90.00
#
_symmetry.space_group_name_H-M   'P 1'
#
loop_
_entity.id
_entity.type
_entity.pdbx_description
1 polymer ?
#
loop_
_entity_poly.entity_id
_entity_poly.type
_entity_poly.pdbx_seq_one_letter_code
_entity_poly.pdbx_strand_id
1 'polypeptide(L)'
;MDNSFILDIIENDSMMSVEQEMNIFHLLSRVILLKIPGGVVEFGCHEGLTTAIMQKTLDGFNSKKKIYVYDSFEGLPKFSKQDSNSILNEGDLNTPEDKLIKNFKKLKLKLPKINKYWFKDIPLSKLPKNICFAHLDGDLYSSILESLDKIYSRLSKGAIVIIDDYCDLKKHKKIERKLNSNKWNKNTNRKYFIKDIFPGVKKASDKFFRDKKEKPDILISGDQCHVYFIKK
;
A
#
# COMPACT_ATOMS: atom_id res chain seq x y z
N MET A 1 -17.48 -16.62 3.86
CA MET A 1 -16.68 -15.82 2.90
C MET A 1 -15.61 -16.75 2.37
N ASP A 2 -15.60 -17.04 1.11
CA ASP A 2 -14.56 -17.86 0.50
C ASP A 2 -13.29 -17.00 0.36
N ASN A 3 -12.25 -17.36 1.10
CA ASN A 3 -10.97 -16.63 1.12
C ASN A 3 -9.95 -17.24 0.14
N SER A 4 -10.37 -18.18 -0.70
CA SER A 4 -9.51 -18.80 -1.72
C SER A 4 -8.96 -17.77 -2.72
N PHE A 5 -9.66 -16.65 -2.87
CA PHE A 5 -9.26 -15.59 -3.79
C PHE A 5 -7.91 -14.93 -3.46
N ILE A 6 -7.51 -14.90 -2.18
CA ILE A 6 -6.18 -14.40 -1.79
C ILE A 6 -5.12 -15.33 -2.40
N LEU A 7 -5.33 -16.64 -2.31
CA LEU A 7 -4.46 -17.64 -2.89
C LEU A 7 -4.39 -17.53 -4.42
N ASP A 8 -5.53 -17.27 -5.08
CA ASP A 8 -5.59 -17.09 -6.54
C ASP A 8 -4.79 -15.88 -7.04
N ILE A 9 -4.65 -14.83 -6.21
CA ILE A 9 -3.84 -13.65 -6.56
C ILE A 9 -2.36 -13.93 -6.33
N ILE A 10 -2.01 -14.64 -5.25
CA ILE A 10 -0.63 -15.04 -4.94
C ILE A 10 -0.01 -15.88 -6.06
N GLU A 11 -0.79 -16.77 -6.69
CA GLU A 11 -0.34 -17.59 -7.82
C GLU A 11 -0.07 -16.79 -9.11
N ASN A 12 -0.51 -15.51 -9.17
CA ASN A 12 -0.38 -14.66 -10.34
C ASN A 12 0.76 -13.62 -10.27
N ASP A 13 1.87 -13.95 -9.62
CA ASP A 13 3.10 -13.12 -9.64
C ASP A 13 2.95 -11.76 -8.96
N SER A 14 2.34 -11.74 -7.77
CA SER A 14 2.29 -10.55 -6.93
C SER A 14 3.70 -10.19 -6.43
N MET A 15 4.07 -8.91 -6.53
CA MET A 15 5.30 -8.40 -5.89
C MET A 15 5.15 -8.30 -4.36
N MET A 16 3.98 -8.61 -3.83
CA MET A 16 3.65 -8.53 -2.41
C MET A 16 3.82 -9.87 -1.70
N SER A 17 4.18 -9.82 -0.43
CA SER A 17 4.11 -10.99 0.44
C SER A 17 2.65 -11.29 0.83
N VAL A 18 2.37 -12.55 1.17
CA VAL A 18 1.06 -12.95 1.70
C VAL A 18 0.64 -12.12 2.91
N GLU A 19 1.61 -11.78 3.77
CA GLU A 19 1.37 -10.97 4.95
C GLU A 19 0.95 -9.55 4.60
N GLN A 20 1.50 -8.95 3.53
CA GLN A 20 1.07 -7.63 3.05
C GLN A 20 -0.38 -7.69 2.57
N GLU A 21 -0.73 -8.68 1.77
CA GLU A 21 -2.10 -8.89 1.28
C GLU A 21 -3.09 -9.09 2.43
N MET A 22 -2.73 -9.92 3.42
CA MET A 22 -3.53 -10.11 4.63
C MET A 22 -3.69 -8.82 5.44
N ASN A 23 -2.65 -8.00 5.55
CA ASN A 23 -2.73 -6.70 6.22
C ASN A 23 -3.74 -5.78 5.55
N ILE A 24 -3.71 -5.70 4.22
CA ILE A 24 -4.67 -4.90 3.45
C ILE A 24 -6.09 -5.41 3.68
N PHE A 25 -6.31 -6.73 3.55
CA PHE A 25 -7.61 -7.35 3.80
C PHE A 25 -8.14 -7.03 5.21
N HIS A 26 -7.34 -7.26 6.24
CA HIS A 26 -7.77 -7.06 7.62
C HIS A 26 -8.03 -5.60 7.97
N LEU A 27 -7.14 -4.69 7.57
CA LEU A 27 -7.28 -3.28 7.90
C LEU A 27 -8.42 -2.62 7.13
N LEU A 28 -8.63 -3.00 5.85
CA LEU A 28 -9.78 -2.52 5.08
C LEU A 28 -11.09 -3.11 5.63
N SER A 29 -11.12 -4.39 6.00
CA SER A 29 -12.28 -5.02 6.64
C SER A 29 -12.67 -4.29 7.93
N ARG A 30 -11.69 -3.93 8.76
CA ARG A 30 -11.90 -3.11 9.97
C ARG A 30 -12.58 -1.78 9.66
N VAL A 31 -12.09 -1.07 8.64
CA VAL A 31 -12.67 0.22 8.20
C VAL A 31 -14.14 0.05 7.76
N ILE A 32 -14.44 -1.03 7.05
CA ILE A 32 -15.80 -1.35 6.58
C ILE A 32 -16.72 -1.64 7.77
N LEU A 33 -16.31 -2.54 8.67
CA LEU A 33 -17.08 -2.96 9.84
C LEU A 33 -17.36 -1.80 10.81
N LEU A 34 -16.38 -0.90 11.00
CA LEU A 34 -16.54 0.31 11.80
C LEU A 34 -17.30 1.43 11.06
N LYS A 35 -17.73 1.18 9.81
CA LYS A 35 -18.50 2.12 8.98
C LYS A 35 -17.79 3.47 8.82
N ILE A 36 -16.46 3.51 8.79
CA ILE A 36 -15.71 4.75 8.59
C ILE A 36 -16.11 5.36 7.23
N PRO A 37 -16.56 6.63 7.20
CA PRO A 37 -17.06 7.24 5.97
C PRO A 37 -15.93 7.56 4.98
N GLY A 38 -16.22 7.47 3.67
CA GLY A 38 -15.29 7.86 2.61
C GLY A 38 -14.98 6.76 1.60
N GLY A 39 -14.18 7.12 0.63
CA GLY A 39 -13.66 6.22 -0.40
C GLY A 39 -12.36 5.53 0.03
N VAL A 40 -11.97 4.55 -0.76
CA VAL A 40 -10.69 3.85 -0.68
C VAL A 40 -9.78 4.45 -1.75
N VAL A 41 -8.52 4.73 -1.42
CA VAL A 41 -7.56 5.28 -2.38
C VAL A 41 -6.28 4.44 -2.41
N GLU A 42 -5.64 4.38 -3.58
CA GLU A 42 -4.32 3.81 -3.77
C GLU A 42 -3.48 4.75 -4.62
N PHE A 43 -2.24 4.95 -4.18
CA PHE A 43 -1.20 5.72 -4.87
C PHE A 43 -0.07 4.77 -5.25
N GLY A 44 0.15 4.57 -6.57
CA GLY A 44 0.99 3.49 -7.07
C GLY A 44 0.19 2.18 -7.14
N CYS A 45 -0.50 1.95 -8.25
CA CYS A 45 -1.32 0.75 -8.39
C CYS A 45 -0.71 -0.25 -9.37
N HIS A 46 0.29 0.15 -10.14
CA HIS A 46 0.99 -0.70 -11.11
C HIS A 46 0.00 -1.51 -11.97
N GLU A 47 0.04 -2.84 -11.89
CA GLU A 47 -0.87 -3.75 -12.60
C GLU A 47 -2.23 -3.95 -11.91
N GLY A 48 -2.46 -3.32 -10.76
CA GLY A 48 -3.71 -3.33 -10.02
C GLY A 48 -3.97 -4.58 -9.19
N LEU A 49 -2.97 -5.39 -8.85
CA LEU A 49 -3.19 -6.60 -8.05
C LEU A 49 -3.61 -6.26 -6.61
N THR A 50 -2.93 -5.30 -5.98
CA THR A 50 -3.32 -4.79 -4.65
C THR A 50 -4.71 -4.15 -4.68
N THR A 51 -5.00 -3.37 -5.73
CA THR A 51 -6.34 -2.82 -5.97
C THR A 51 -7.40 -3.93 -6.06
N ALA A 52 -7.06 -5.05 -6.70
CA ALA A 52 -7.98 -6.19 -6.84
C ALA A 52 -8.30 -6.84 -5.49
N ILE A 53 -7.32 -6.95 -4.58
CA ILE A 53 -7.53 -7.43 -3.20
C ILE A 53 -8.51 -6.49 -2.48
N MET A 54 -8.30 -5.18 -2.59
CA MET A 54 -9.21 -4.20 -2.01
C MET A 54 -10.62 -4.30 -2.60
N GLN A 55 -10.77 -4.48 -3.93
CA GLN A 55 -12.08 -4.63 -4.55
C GLN A 55 -12.79 -5.90 -4.09
N LYS A 56 -12.09 -7.04 -4.07
CA LYS A 56 -12.66 -8.30 -3.56
C LYS A 56 -13.05 -8.20 -2.08
N THR A 57 -12.25 -7.49 -1.29
CA THR A 57 -12.61 -7.21 0.11
C THR A 57 -13.93 -6.42 0.19
N LEU A 58 -14.07 -5.36 -0.60
CA LEU A 58 -15.33 -4.58 -0.65
C LEU A 58 -16.51 -5.45 -1.08
N ASP A 59 -16.33 -6.26 -2.10
CA ASP A 59 -17.37 -7.15 -2.63
C ASP A 59 -17.80 -8.19 -1.59
N GLY A 60 -16.84 -8.81 -0.90
CA GLY A 60 -17.10 -9.78 0.16
C GLY A 60 -17.91 -9.22 1.34
N PHE A 61 -17.81 -7.94 1.61
CA PHE A 61 -18.62 -7.23 2.61
C PHE A 61 -19.88 -6.55 2.01
N ASN A 62 -20.19 -6.72 0.73
CA ASN A 62 -21.25 -5.99 0.02
C ASN A 62 -21.13 -4.47 0.18
N SER A 63 -19.90 -3.95 0.31
CA SER A 63 -19.63 -2.54 0.54
C SER A 63 -19.85 -1.71 -0.73
N LYS A 64 -20.50 -0.56 -0.60
CA LYS A 64 -20.70 0.40 -1.72
C LYS A 64 -19.60 1.45 -1.85
N LYS A 65 -18.52 1.31 -1.09
CA LYS A 65 -17.36 2.19 -1.18
C LYS A 65 -16.74 2.11 -2.57
N LYS A 66 -16.17 3.22 -3.04
CA LYS A 66 -15.50 3.31 -4.35
C LYS A 66 -14.00 3.32 -4.14
N ILE A 67 -13.27 2.64 -5.02
CA ILE A 67 -11.82 2.69 -5.08
C ILE A 67 -11.40 3.71 -6.13
N TYR A 68 -10.40 4.51 -5.80
CA TYR A 68 -9.74 5.48 -6.66
C TYR A 68 -8.26 5.14 -6.69
N VAL A 69 -7.71 4.92 -7.86
CA VAL A 69 -6.28 4.67 -8.05
C VAL A 69 -5.63 5.84 -8.77
N TYR A 70 -4.39 6.12 -8.38
CA TYR A 70 -3.55 7.18 -8.93
C TYR A 70 -2.19 6.60 -9.27
N ASP A 71 -1.83 6.69 -10.54
CA ASP A 71 -0.55 6.21 -11.06
C ASP A 71 -0.18 7.05 -12.29
N SER A 72 1.10 7.24 -12.54
CA SER A 72 1.55 7.87 -13.78
C SER A 72 1.41 6.93 -14.96
N PHE A 73 1.52 5.62 -14.72
CA PHE A 73 1.69 4.59 -15.73
C PHE A 73 2.90 4.84 -16.64
N GLU A 74 3.91 5.55 -16.10
CA GLU A 74 5.16 5.92 -16.76
C GLU A 74 6.38 5.44 -15.98
N GLY A 75 6.15 4.65 -14.90
CA GLY A 75 7.18 4.14 -14.01
C GLY A 75 7.57 5.14 -12.91
N LEU A 76 8.74 4.93 -12.30
CA LEU A 76 9.21 5.73 -11.17
C LEU A 76 9.68 7.11 -11.63
N PRO A 77 9.38 8.19 -10.86
CA PRO A 77 9.89 9.52 -11.16
C PRO A 77 11.38 9.65 -10.86
N LYS A 78 11.96 10.81 -11.19
CA LYS A 78 13.34 11.13 -10.88
C LYS A 78 13.62 11.01 -9.37
N PHE A 79 14.71 10.34 -9.05
CA PHE A 79 15.12 10.09 -7.67
C PHE A 79 15.71 11.34 -7.02
N SER A 80 15.44 11.51 -5.74
CA SER A 80 16.03 12.55 -4.90
C SER A 80 17.28 12.03 -4.18
N LYS A 81 18.03 12.93 -3.54
CA LYS A 81 19.17 12.52 -2.69
C LYS A 81 18.75 11.63 -1.52
N GLN A 82 17.49 11.67 -1.11
CA GLN A 82 16.93 10.85 -0.04
C GLN A 82 16.76 9.39 -0.44
N ASP A 83 16.66 9.12 -1.75
CA ASP A 83 16.46 7.80 -2.34
C ASP A 83 17.78 7.09 -2.69
N SER A 84 18.91 7.66 -2.26
CA SER A 84 20.23 7.04 -2.45
C SER A 84 20.25 5.63 -1.88
N ASN A 85 20.79 4.68 -2.64
CA ASN A 85 20.80 3.24 -2.38
C ASN A 85 19.48 2.49 -2.63
N SER A 86 18.50 3.10 -3.31
CA SER A 86 17.40 2.34 -3.90
C SER A 86 17.95 1.32 -4.91
N ILE A 87 17.25 0.19 -5.04
CA ILE A 87 17.62 -0.87 -5.97
C ILE A 87 17.09 -0.65 -7.39
N LEU A 88 16.17 0.31 -7.56
CA LEU A 88 15.53 0.65 -8.83
C LEU A 88 16.06 1.98 -9.38
N ASN A 89 15.69 2.30 -10.62
CA ASN A 89 16.06 3.50 -11.35
C ASN A 89 14.83 4.29 -11.80
N GLU A 90 15.03 5.52 -12.25
CA GLU A 90 14.01 6.33 -12.92
C GLU A 90 13.44 5.56 -14.12
N GLY A 91 12.12 5.51 -14.23
CA GLY A 91 11.39 4.79 -15.30
C GLY A 91 11.16 3.30 -15.05
N ASP A 92 11.80 2.70 -14.03
CA ASP A 92 11.48 1.32 -13.65
C ASP A 92 10.02 1.21 -13.19
N LEU A 93 9.45 0.00 -13.19
CA LEU A 93 8.05 -0.28 -12.88
C LEU A 93 7.06 0.38 -13.87
N ASN A 94 7.51 0.72 -15.07
CA ASN A 94 6.63 1.22 -16.12
C ASN A 94 5.63 0.12 -16.51
N THR A 95 4.37 0.42 -16.35
CA THR A 95 3.28 -0.49 -16.71
C THR A 95 2.14 0.29 -17.35
N PRO A 96 1.68 -0.09 -18.55
CA PRO A 96 0.59 0.62 -19.20
C PRO A 96 -0.75 0.37 -18.50
N GLU A 97 -1.60 1.40 -18.42
CA GLU A 97 -2.91 1.38 -17.77
C GLU A 97 -3.79 0.19 -18.23
N ASP A 98 -3.66 -0.22 -19.49
CA ASP A 98 -4.45 -1.32 -20.06
C ASP A 98 -4.13 -2.68 -19.41
N LYS A 99 -2.97 -2.85 -18.80
CA LYS A 99 -2.61 -4.06 -18.04
C LYS A 99 -3.50 -4.19 -16.80
N LEU A 100 -3.69 -3.12 -16.02
CA LEU A 100 -4.64 -3.08 -14.90
C LEU A 100 -6.05 -3.44 -15.38
N ILE A 101 -6.50 -2.82 -16.47
CA ILE A 101 -7.84 -3.08 -17.04
C ILE A 101 -7.99 -4.56 -17.43
N LYS A 102 -6.97 -5.16 -18.07
CA LYS A 102 -6.97 -6.58 -18.45
C LYS A 102 -7.02 -7.48 -17.22
N ASN A 103 -6.24 -7.19 -16.18
CA ASN A 103 -6.23 -7.95 -14.93
C ASN A 103 -7.62 -7.93 -14.26
N PHE A 104 -8.25 -6.77 -14.15
CA PHE A 104 -9.60 -6.64 -13.59
C PHE A 104 -10.65 -7.39 -14.40
N LYS A 105 -10.57 -7.37 -15.73
CA LYS A 105 -11.44 -8.17 -16.60
C LYS A 105 -11.24 -9.67 -16.39
N LYS A 106 -9.98 -10.13 -16.34
CA LYS A 106 -9.64 -11.55 -16.07
C LYS A 106 -10.20 -12.01 -14.74
N LEU A 107 -10.07 -11.18 -13.70
CA LEU A 107 -10.58 -11.46 -12.34
C LEU A 107 -12.09 -11.21 -12.19
N LYS A 108 -12.78 -10.75 -13.25
CA LYS A 108 -14.22 -10.40 -13.25
C LYS A 108 -14.59 -9.40 -12.15
N LEU A 109 -13.69 -8.43 -11.88
CA LEU A 109 -13.88 -7.41 -10.87
C LEU A 109 -14.37 -6.11 -11.47
N LYS A 110 -15.07 -5.33 -10.63
CA LYS A 110 -15.45 -3.96 -10.98
C LYS A 110 -14.22 -3.07 -11.03
N LEU A 111 -14.02 -2.37 -12.15
CA LEU A 111 -12.92 -1.43 -12.31
C LEU A 111 -12.96 -0.30 -11.26
N PRO A 112 -11.78 0.05 -10.69
CA PRO A 112 -11.65 1.24 -9.87
C PRO A 112 -11.81 2.51 -10.74
N LYS A 113 -11.88 3.67 -10.11
CA LYS A 113 -11.72 4.94 -10.80
C LYS A 113 -10.22 5.18 -11.04
N ILE A 114 -9.79 4.96 -12.27
CA ILE A 114 -8.40 5.15 -12.67
C ILE A 114 -8.15 6.64 -12.92
N ASN A 115 -7.05 7.17 -12.39
CA ASN A 115 -6.61 8.55 -12.55
C ASN A 115 -5.14 8.54 -12.92
N LYS A 116 -4.83 8.80 -14.19
CA LYS A 116 -3.45 8.86 -14.70
C LYS A 116 -2.83 10.22 -14.37
N TYR A 117 -2.00 10.27 -13.32
CA TYR A 117 -1.31 11.46 -12.86
C TYR A 117 -0.02 11.09 -12.12
N TRP A 118 0.99 11.94 -12.22
CA TRP A 118 2.03 12.03 -11.20
C TRP A 118 1.40 12.54 -9.89
N PHE A 119 1.84 12.03 -8.73
CA PHE A 119 1.18 12.34 -7.45
C PHE A 119 1.13 13.82 -7.14
N LYS A 120 2.22 14.57 -7.46
CA LYS A 120 2.26 16.03 -7.32
C LYS A 120 1.17 16.75 -8.13
N ASP A 121 0.81 16.22 -9.28
CA ASP A 121 -0.06 16.87 -10.25
C ASP A 121 -1.56 16.49 -10.08
N ILE A 122 -1.89 15.62 -9.13
CA ILE A 122 -3.28 15.21 -8.88
C ILE A 122 -4.10 16.43 -8.45
N PRO A 123 -5.12 16.85 -9.24
CA PRO A 123 -6.03 17.92 -8.83
C PRO A 123 -6.85 17.49 -7.61
N LEU A 124 -7.04 18.39 -6.65
CA LEU A 124 -7.85 18.09 -5.46
C LEU A 124 -9.28 17.67 -5.78
N SER A 125 -9.85 18.11 -6.91
CA SER A 125 -11.17 17.70 -7.38
C SER A 125 -11.24 16.24 -7.82
N LYS A 126 -10.12 15.60 -8.12
CA LYS A 126 -10.04 14.19 -8.48
C LYS A 126 -9.97 13.25 -7.27
N LEU A 127 -9.61 13.79 -6.10
CA LEU A 127 -9.60 13.04 -4.84
C LEU A 127 -11.01 12.97 -4.23
N PRO A 128 -11.41 11.86 -3.59
CA PRO A 128 -12.65 11.82 -2.82
C PRO A 128 -12.62 12.85 -1.68
N LYS A 129 -13.77 13.43 -1.36
CA LYS A 129 -13.88 14.43 -0.28
C LYS A 129 -13.46 13.84 1.07
N ASN A 130 -13.87 12.61 1.32
CA ASN A 130 -13.52 11.84 2.51
C ASN A 130 -12.84 10.53 2.10
N ILE A 131 -11.78 10.16 2.81
CA ILE A 131 -11.02 8.94 2.60
C ILE A 131 -11.09 8.12 3.89
N CYS A 132 -11.49 6.86 3.78
CA CYS A 132 -11.56 5.94 4.92
C CYS A 132 -10.40 4.95 4.96
N PHE A 133 -9.78 4.69 3.81
CA PHE A 133 -8.64 3.80 3.69
C PHE A 133 -7.72 4.30 2.57
N ALA A 134 -6.42 4.25 2.80
CA ALA A 134 -5.43 4.55 1.79
C ALA A 134 -4.30 3.52 1.81
N HIS A 135 -3.81 3.14 0.63
CA HIS A 135 -2.58 2.41 0.40
C HIS A 135 -1.63 3.32 -0.39
N LEU A 136 -0.45 3.57 0.18
CA LEU A 136 0.58 4.45 -0.40
C LEU A 136 1.79 3.60 -0.74
N ASP A 137 1.96 3.35 -2.04
CA ASP A 137 2.99 2.51 -2.62
C ASP A 137 3.68 3.30 -3.74
N GLY A 138 4.53 4.22 -3.31
CA GLY A 138 5.17 5.17 -4.22
C GLY A 138 6.69 5.07 -4.25
N ASP A 139 7.28 4.09 -3.54
CA ASP A 139 8.70 3.72 -3.53
C ASP A 139 9.68 4.83 -3.13
N LEU A 140 9.41 6.08 -3.46
CA LEU A 140 10.35 7.17 -3.36
C LEU A 140 9.93 8.24 -2.35
N TYR A 141 10.93 8.96 -1.85
CA TYR A 141 10.75 10.05 -0.89
C TYR A 141 9.71 11.09 -1.34
N SER A 142 9.84 11.60 -2.57
CA SER A 142 8.91 12.60 -3.09
C SER A 142 7.50 12.04 -3.22
N SER A 143 7.36 10.84 -3.77
CA SER A 143 6.06 10.19 -3.99
C SER A 143 5.30 9.98 -2.69
N ILE A 144 5.96 9.49 -1.64
CA ILE A 144 5.33 9.28 -0.33
C ILE A 144 4.96 10.62 0.34
N LEU A 145 5.83 11.61 0.28
CA LEU A 145 5.54 12.92 0.87
C LEU A 145 4.35 13.60 0.17
N GLU A 146 4.34 13.59 -1.17
CA GLU A 146 3.27 14.16 -1.99
C GLU A 146 1.93 13.46 -1.76
N SER A 147 1.92 12.12 -1.70
CA SER A 147 0.70 11.35 -1.42
C SER A 147 0.14 11.65 -0.03
N LEU A 148 0.97 11.69 1.01
CA LEU A 148 0.57 12.05 2.37
C LEU A 148 0.01 13.48 2.44
N ASP A 149 0.67 14.46 1.82
CA ASP A 149 0.22 15.85 1.78
C ASP A 149 -1.15 15.98 1.08
N LYS A 150 -1.37 15.23 -0.01
CA LYS A 150 -2.63 15.24 -0.77
C LYS A 150 -3.82 14.68 0.02
N ILE A 151 -3.61 13.61 0.79
CA ILE A 151 -4.73 12.90 1.42
C ILE A 151 -5.00 13.28 2.87
N TYR A 152 -4.00 13.74 3.62
CA TYR A 152 -4.09 13.83 5.09
C TYR A 152 -5.28 14.66 5.61
N SER A 153 -5.57 15.79 4.97
CA SER A 153 -6.71 16.65 5.33
C SER A 153 -8.08 16.04 4.95
N ARG A 154 -8.09 15.00 4.12
CA ARG A 154 -9.30 14.31 3.65
C ARG A 154 -9.54 12.98 4.36
N LEU A 155 -8.61 12.57 5.20
CA LEU A 155 -8.79 11.35 6.00
C LEU A 155 -9.91 11.57 7.02
N SER A 156 -10.90 10.69 7.00
CA SER A 156 -11.92 10.62 8.03
C SER A 156 -11.32 10.19 9.36
N LYS A 157 -11.88 10.65 10.47
CA LYS A 157 -11.50 10.12 11.79
C LYS A 157 -11.68 8.60 11.80
N GLY A 158 -10.66 7.87 12.24
CA GLY A 158 -10.62 6.41 12.21
C GLY A 158 -10.17 5.81 10.86
N ALA A 159 -9.92 6.64 9.83
CA ALA A 159 -9.34 6.15 8.58
C ALA A 159 -7.99 5.49 8.82
N ILE A 160 -7.72 4.45 8.04
CA ILE A 160 -6.46 3.72 8.10
C ILE A 160 -5.66 3.99 6.83
N VAL A 161 -4.38 4.27 7.01
CA VAL A 161 -3.43 4.44 5.90
C VAL A 161 -2.30 3.45 6.08
N ILE A 162 -2.05 2.65 5.05
CA ILE A 162 -0.86 1.81 4.94
C ILE A 162 0.17 2.57 4.10
N ILE A 163 1.42 2.52 4.51
CA ILE A 163 2.57 3.01 3.76
C ILE A 163 3.46 1.81 3.48
N ASP A 164 3.58 1.48 2.20
CA ASP A 164 4.45 0.40 1.75
C ASP A 164 5.92 0.81 1.84
N ASP A 165 6.81 -0.17 1.89
CA ASP A 165 8.27 0.00 1.91
C ASP A 165 8.86 0.87 3.05
N TYR A 166 8.07 1.26 4.03
CA TYR A 166 8.61 1.94 5.19
C TYR A 166 9.45 0.98 6.03
N CYS A 167 10.76 1.04 5.93
CA CYS A 167 11.67 0.16 6.65
C CYS A 167 12.45 0.86 7.77
N ASP A 168 12.06 0.63 9.02
CA ASP A 168 12.90 0.90 10.19
C ASP A 168 13.75 -0.34 10.48
N LEU A 169 14.93 -0.44 9.89
CA LEU A 169 15.81 -1.61 10.02
C LEU A 169 16.03 -2.02 11.48
N LYS A 170 16.15 -1.06 12.41
CA LYS A 170 16.36 -1.36 13.82
C LYS A 170 15.19 -2.12 14.43
N LYS A 171 13.96 -1.70 14.13
CA LYS A 171 12.73 -2.32 14.64
C LYS A 171 12.40 -3.61 13.88
N HIS A 172 12.44 -3.56 12.54
CA HIS A 172 12.11 -4.72 11.68
C HIS A 172 13.07 -5.90 11.92
N LYS A 173 14.38 -5.65 12.08
CA LYS A 173 15.36 -6.71 12.44
C LYS A 173 15.10 -7.38 13.79
N LYS A 174 14.44 -6.69 14.73
CA LYS A 174 14.00 -7.34 15.98
C LYS A 174 12.83 -8.29 15.74
N ILE A 175 11.88 -7.90 14.86
CA ILE A 175 10.75 -8.73 14.47
C ILE A 175 11.26 -9.94 13.68
N GLU A 176 12.10 -9.72 12.67
CA GLU A 176 12.74 -10.77 11.86
C GLU A 176 13.40 -11.84 12.74
N ARG A 177 14.22 -11.43 13.73
CA ARG A 177 14.85 -12.36 14.68
C ARG A 177 13.85 -13.19 15.46
N LYS A 178 12.74 -12.57 15.93
CA LYS A 178 11.66 -13.29 16.62
C LYS A 178 10.95 -14.27 15.71
N LEU A 179 10.62 -13.87 14.49
CA LEU A 179 9.98 -14.74 13.51
C LEU A 179 10.88 -15.93 13.17
N ASN A 180 12.15 -15.68 12.85
CA ASN A 180 13.12 -16.73 12.51
C ASN A 180 13.47 -17.66 13.69
N SER A 181 13.29 -17.22 14.94
CA SER A 181 13.48 -18.05 16.13
C SER A 181 12.23 -18.89 16.46
N ASN A 182 11.10 -18.59 15.87
CA ASN A 182 9.83 -19.28 16.14
C ASN A 182 9.91 -20.76 15.72
N LYS A 183 9.38 -21.65 16.57
CA LYS A 183 9.36 -23.09 16.31
C LYS A 183 8.64 -23.44 15.01
N TRP A 184 7.55 -22.76 14.71
CA TRP A 184 6.77 -23.00 13.49
C TRP A 184 7.59 -22.67 12.23
N ASN A 185 8.28 -21.53 12.19
CA ASN A 185 9.13 -21.14 11.07
C ASN A 185 10.31 -22.13 10.88
N LYS A 186 10.90 -22.62 11.97
CA LYS A 186 11.94 -23.64 11.91
C LYS A 186 11.42 -24.95 11.30
N ASN A 187 10.21 -25.37 11.67
CA ASN A 187 9.60 -26.58 11.14
C ASN A 187 9.19 -26.48 9.66
N THR A 188 8.85 -25.26 9.20
CA THR A 188 8.48 -25.00 7.80
C THR A 188 9.67 -24.56 6.94
N ASN A 189 10.87 -24.44 7.50
CA ASN A 189 12.07 -23.87 6.86
C ASN A 189 11.87 -22.46 6.30
N ARG A 190 10.81 -21.76 6.72
CA ARG A 190 10.54 -20.38 6.31
C ARG A 190 11.51 -19.44 7.00
N LYS A 191 12.20 -18.57 6.21
CA LYS A 191 13.13 -17.56 6.71
C LYS A 191 12.72 -16.19 6.18
N TYR A 192 12.75 -15.20 7.04
CA TYR A 192 12.54 -13.80 6.70
C TYR A 192 13.87 -13.08 6.63
N PHE A 193 14.05 -12.24 5.59
CA PHE A 193 15.26 -11.45 5.35
C PHE A 193 14.84 -10.02 4.99
N ILE A 194 14.67 -9.19 6.01
CA ILE A 194 14.23 -7.81 5.83
C ILE A 194 15.35 -6.95 5.28
N LYS A 195 15.06 -6.25 4.20
CA LYS A 195 15.95 -5.29 3.53
C LYS A 195 15.26 -3.94 3.43
N ASP A 196 16.02 -2.86 3.56
CA ASP A 196 15.58 -1.51 3.23
C ASP A 196 15.97 -1.23 1.78
N ILE A 197 15.03 -1.43 0.88
CA ILE A 197 15.26 -1.27 -0.57
C ILE A 197 14.83 0.12 -1.06
N PHE A 198 13.99 0.83 -0.27
CA PHE A 198 13.49 2.16 -0.56
C PHE A 198 13.68 3.13 0.63
N PRO A 199 14.91 3.55 0.92
CA PRO A 199 15.23 4.33 2.13
C PRO A 199 14.60 5.72 2.16
N GLY A 200 14.13 6.21 1.02
CA GLY A 200 13.39 7.47 0.90
C GLY A 200 12.04 7.44 1.60
N VAL A 201 11.36 6.30 1.58
CA VAL A 201 10.01 6.14 2.16
C VAL A 201 9.98 6.45 3.65
N LYS A 202 10.91 5.85 4.41
CA LYS A 202 11.03 6.13 5.84
C LYS A 202 11.36 7.60 6.12
N LYS A 203 12.28 8.19 5.36
CA LYS A 203 12.67 9.59 5.54
C LYS A 203 11.51 10.55 5.27
N ALA A 204 10.72 10.28 4.23
CA ALA A 204 9.52 11.06 3.90
C ALA A 204 8.48 10.97 5.01
N SER A 205 8.17 9.74 5.44
CA SER A 205 7.20 9.46 6.50
C SER A 205 7.63 10.11 7.83
N ASP A 206 8.87 9.92 8.25
CA ASP A 206 9.40 10.51 9.50
C ASP A 206 9.33 12.05 9.47
N LYS A 207 9.63 12.65 8.32
CA LYS A 207 9.48 14.11 8.13
C LYS A 207 8.03 14.53 8.28
N PHE A 208 7.11 13.85 7.58
CA PHE A 208 5.68 14.17 7.59
C PHE A 208 5.07 14.04 8.97
N PHE A 209 5.40 12.97 9.72
CA PHE A 209 4.83 12.69 11.03
C PHE A 209 5.53 13.37 12.20
N ARG A 210 6.57 14.18 11.96
CA ARG A 210 7.33 14.86 13.03
C ARG A 210 6.40 15.58 14.01
N ASP A 211 5.49 16.40 13.49
CA ASP A 211 4.60 17.28 14.24
C ASP A 211 3.14 16.78 14.23
N LYS A 212 2.89 15.52 13.85
CA LYS A 212 1.55 14.92 13.86
C LYS A 212 1.32 14.11 15.14
N LYS A 213 0.04 14.04 15.56
CA LYS A 213 -0.36 13.19 16.69
C LYS A 213 -0.26 11.71 16.36
N GLU A 214 -0.54 11.37 15.10
CA GLU A 214 -0.40 10.02 14.56
C GLU A 214 1.07 9.67 14.37
N LYS A 215 1.42 8.44 14.69
CA LYS A 215 2.73 7.85 14.38
C LYS A 215 2.51 6.51 13.71
N PRO A 216 3.25 6.20 12.65
CA PRO A 216 3.14 4.90 12.01
C PRO A 216 3.57 3.76 12.94
N ASP A 217 2.79 2.68 12.93
CA ASP A 217 3.08 1.42 13.61
C ASP A 217 3.48 0.35 12.59
N ILE A 218 4.40 -0.52 12.96
CA ILE A 218 4.91 -1.59 12.10
C ILE A 218 3.87 -2.70 11.97
N LEU A 219 3.66 -3.16 10.74
CA LEU A 219 2.97 -4.41 10.42
C LEU A 219 4.00 -5.53 10.19
N ILE A 220 3.63 -6.75 10.55
CA ILE A 220 4.37 -7.93 10.12
C ILE A 220 3.98 -8.18 8.66
N SER A 221 4.96 -8.11 7.76
CA SER A 221 4.76 -8.15 6.30
C SER A 221 5.74 -9.11 5.60
N GLY A 222 6.09 -10.20 6.27
CA GLY A 222 7.01 -11.18 5.72
C GLY A 222 8.44 -10.67 5.70
N ASP A 223 9.04 -10.66 4.53
CA ASP A 223 10.38 -10.09 4.25
C ASP A 223 10.32 -8.64 3.75
N GLN A 224 9.14 -8.08 3.62
CA GLN A 224 8.86 -6.71 3.24
C GLN A 224 8.68 -5.78 4.46
N CYS A 225 8.54 -4.49 4.22
CA CYS A 225 8.38 -3.49 5.28
C CYS A 225 7.09 -2.69 5.07
N HIS A 226 6.15 -2.87 5.97
CA HIS A 226 4.86 -2.16 5.99
C HIS A 226 4.68 -1.41 7.30
N VAL A 227 4.09 -0.23 7.24
CA VAL A 227 3.55 0.45 8.42
C VAL A 227 2.15 0.96 8.15
N TYR A 228 1.42 1.24 9.21
CA TYR A 228 0.12 1.89 9.11
C TYR A 228 -0.05 2.94 10.19
N PHE A 229 -1.00 3.84 9.98
CA PHE A 229 -1.50 4.71 11.05
C PHE A 229 -3.02 4.85 10.96
N ILE A 230 -3.61 5.24 12.10
CA ILE A 230 -5.05 5.52 12.21
C ILE A 230 -5.23 7.01 12.43
N LYS A 231 -6.06 7.66 11.61
CA LYS A 231 -6.39 9.09 11.72
C LYS A 231 -7.19 9.38 13.01
N LYS A 232 -6.67 10.28 13.85
CA LYS A 232 -7.28 10.70 15.11
C LYS A 232 -8.29 11.83 14.95
#